data_7ab448384fdb2f29b58dcac4fd19cbc0
#
_entry.id   7ab448384fdb2f29b58dcac4fd19cbc0
#
_cell.length_a   1.000
_cell.length_b   1.000
_cell.length_c   1.000
_cell.angle_alpha   90.00
_cell.angle_beta   90.00
_cell.angle_gamma   90.00
#
_symmetry.space_group_name_H-M   'P 1'
#
loop_
_entity.id
_entity.type
_entity.pdbx_description
1 polymer ?
#
loop_
_entity_poly.entity_id
_entity_poly.type
_entity_poly.pdbx_seq_one_letter_code
_entity_poly.pdbx_strand_id
1 'polypeptide(L)'
;MREITVYNTMTRQKEVFNPVTPGEAKMYVCGVTPYNHPHIGNARPFVTWDVIRRYMKHVGYKVTYVQNFTDVDDKIINTSNGEGVSWDTIANRYIDSYFEVMDALGVQRADIYPRVSTHIDDIIAMIQTLIDKGYAYELDGDVYYSVEKFEHYGELSGRTLDDMEAGARIEVDGRKKNPMDFALWKAAKPGEPYWESPWGNGRPGWHIECSAMSQKYLGTEFDFHGGGSDLIFPHHENEIAQSEGCSGQHPAVRYWLHNGFITINSEKMSKSLNNFFLVKDILEQYSPDALRYFLLSTHYRSPLDFSDERLEEANKSLERLSTAIENLLYLEKCEPGSCDEAQRLLEKAKAYEEEFEDAMSDDFNTALATSSMFGLAKEINIYYQAVTSREGVVCQEAIAEVKRIFKFMTDVIGVLEKAWEGNTGANAAEYEELMQVILSVRQACREQKQWSLADCIRDRLAEIGITIEDSSQGARWKKREV
;
A
#
# COMPACT_ATOMS: atom_id res chain seq x y z
N MET A 1 12.84 19.53 -8.27
CA MET A 1 12.27 18.42 -7.46
C MET A 1 12.24 18.89 -6.03
N ARG A 2 11.15 18.61 -5.30
CA ARG A 2 11.04 18.88 -3.86
C ARG A 2 12.03 17.99 -3.12
N GLU A 3 12.68 18.50 -2.07
CA GLU A 3 13.51 17.71 -1.18
C GLU A 3 12.64 16.74 -0.38
N ILE A 4 13.01 15.47 -0.35
CA ILE A 4 12.31 14.41 0.39
C ILE A 4 13.23 13.93 1.51
N THR A 5 12.70 13.82 2.72
CA THR A 5 13.37 13.17 3.84
C THR A 5 12.71 11.83 4.13
N VAL A 6 13.51 10.83 4.49
CA VAL A 6 13.02 9.49 4.83
C VAL A 6 13.68 8.99 6.10
N TYR A 7 12.91 8.32 6.94
CA TYR A 7 13.48 7.64 8.10
C TYR A 7 14.15 6.35 7.66
N ASN A 8 15.46 6.31 7.80
CA ASN A 8 16.25 5.14 7.48
C ASN A 8 16.42 4.24 8.71
N THR A 9 15.91 3.01 8.66
CA THR A 9 16.01 2.04 9.76
C THR A 9 17.47 1.71 10.08
N MET A 10 18.37 1.72 9.09
CA MET A 10 19.79 1.46 9.25
C MET A 10 20.44 2.47 10.20
N THR A 11 20.23 3.75 9.94
CA THR A 11 20.84 4.84 10.72
C THR A 11 19.96 5.31 11.88
N ARG A 12 18.67 4.93 11.87
CA ARG A 12 17.64 5.35 12.84
C ARG A 12 17.43 6.86 12.88
N GLN A 13 17.63 7.51 11.74
CA GLN A 13 17.49 8.95 11.55
C GLN A 13 16.69 9.28 10.30
N LYS A 14 16.12 10.47 10.25
CA LYS A 14 15.61 11.04 9.01
C LYS A 14 16.77 11.59 8.20
N GLU A 15 16.83 11.23 6.94
CA GLU A 15 17.87 11.59 5.99
C GLU A 15 17.25 12.16 4.73
N VAL A 16 17.93 13.10 4.10
CA VAL A 16 17.55 13.60 2.79
C VAL A 16 17.77 12.50 1.75
N PHE A 17 16.74 12.23 0.94
CA PHE A 17 16.84 11.26 -0.13
C PHE A 17 17.78 11.73 -1.24
N ASN A 18 18.88 11.00 -1.40
CA ASN A 18 19.86 11.19 -2.46
C ASN A 18 19.89 9.89 -3.31
N PRO A 19 19.31 9.87 -4.51
CA PRO A 19 19.24 8.66 -5.33
C PRO A 19 20.61 8.18 -5.79
N VAL A 20 20.75 6.87 -6.00
CA VAL A 20 21.94 6.25 -6.62
C VAL A 20 22.16 6.82 -8.04
N THR A 21 21.06 6.93 -8.78
CA THR A 21 21.07 7.55 -10.11
C THR A 21 20.21 8.82 -10.09
N PRO A 22 20.75 9.99 -10.42
CA PRO A 22 19.96 11.23 -10.39
C PRO A 22 18.67 11.14 -11.20
N GLY A 23 17.53 11.49 -10.55
CA GLY A 23 16.21 11.46 -11.18
C GLY A 23 15.54 10.07 -11.22
N GLU A 24 16.19 9.02 -10.75
CA GLU A 24 15.61 7.68 -10.60
C GLU A 24 15.38 7.34 -9.14
N ALA A 25 14.42 6.44 -8.86
CA ALA A 25 14.22 5.83 -7.56
C ALA A 25 13.98 4.33 -7.74
N LYS A 26 14.93 3.52 -7.31
CA LYS A 26 14.89 2.06 -7.41
C LYS A 26 14.47 1.46 -6.08
N MET A 27 13.40 0.67 -6.10
CA MET A 27 12.74 0.14 -4.90
C MET A 27 12.57 -1.37 -4.98
N TYR A 28 12.99 -2.08 -3.95
CA TYR A 28 12.69 -3.49 -3.74
C TYR A 28 11.86 -3.67 -2.49
N VAL A 29 10.77 -4.41 -2.58
CA VAL A 29 9.93 -4.75 -1.43
C VAL A 29 9.72 -6.24 -1.37
N CYS A 30 10.02 -6.83 -0.21
CA CYS A 30 9.75 -8.24 0.02
C CYS A 30 8.26 -8.53 -0.15
N GLY A 31 7.97 -9.46 -1.06
CA GLY A 31 6.61 -9.86 -1.37
C GLY A 31 6.06 -10.90 -0.41
N VAL A 32 4.98 -11.53 -0.81
CA VAL A 32 4.31 -12.55 0.01
C VAL A 32 4.81 -13.96 -0.31
N THR A 33 4.73 -14.85 0.68
CA THR A 33 4.71 -16.30 0.48
C THR A 33 3.27 -16.70 0.20
N PRO A 34 2.91 -17.09 -1.04
CA PRO A 34 1.54 -17.32 -1.46
C PRO A 34 1.06 -18.74 -1.07
N TYR A 35 0.69 -18.93 0.18
CA TYR A 35 0.16 -20.21 0.72
C TYR A 35 -1.25 -20.06 1.32
N ASN A 36 -1.80 -18.85 1.35
CA ASN A 36 -3.14 -18.52 1.80
C ASN A 36 -3.58 -17.17 1.23
N HIS A 37 -4.88 -16.88 1.28
CA HIS A 37 -5.40 -15.56 0.92
C HIS A 37 -4.73 -14.44 1.73
N PRO A 38 -4.53 -13.25 1.12
CA PRO A 38 -3.93 -12.12 1.82
C PRO A 38 -4.77 -11.67 3.02
N HIS A 39 -4.10 -11.45 4.13
CA HIS A 39 -4.69 -10.81 5.31
C HIS A 39 -4.34 -9.32 5.36
N ILE A 40 -5.06 -8.57 6.20
CA ILE A 40 -4.89 -7.13 6.33
C ILE A 40 -3.44 -6.71 6.63
N GLY A 41 -2.70 -7.51 7.39
CA GLY A 41 -1.28 -7.28 7.67
C GLY A 41 -0.38 -7.41 6.43
N ASN A 42 -0.77 -8.24 5.42
CA ASN A 42 -0.07 -8.29 4.13
C ASN A 42 -0.43 -7.08 3.26
N ALA A 43 -1.66 -6.57 3.32
CA ALA A 43 -2.09 -5.46 2.49
C ALA A 43 -1.40 -4.14 2.86
N ARG A 44 -1.17 -3.89 4.15
CA ARG A 44 -0.61 -2.63 4.64
C ARG A 44 0.70 -2.22 3.97
N PRO A 45 1.76 -3.08 3.90
CA PRO A 45 2.99 -2.72 3.22
C PRO A 45 2.75 -2.29 1.77
N PHE A 46 1.97 -3.06 1.00
CA PHE A 46 1.80 -2.81 -0.43
C PHE A 46 0.98 -1.55 -0.71
N VAL A 47 -0.03 -1.25 0.11
CA VAL A 47 -0.76 0.03 0.08
C VAL A 47 0.17 1.20 0.42
N THR A 48 1.03 1.05 1.44
CA THR A 48 2.02 2.07 1.81
C THR A 48 2.99 2.33 0.66
N TRP A 49 3.59 1.28 0.10
CA TRP A 49 4.54 1.41 -1.01
C TRP A 49 3.91 1.93 -2.30
N ASP A 50 2.62 1.66 -2.51
CA ASP A 50 1.88 2.25 -3.62
C ASP A 50 1.78 3.78 -3.49
N VAL A 51 1.48 4.30 -2.31
CA VAL A 51 1.46 5.75 -2.05
C VAL A 51 2.85 6.36 -2.19
N ILE A 52 3.89 5.71 -1.65
CA ILE A 52 5.29 6.15 -1.82
C ILE A 52 5.62 6.27 -3.31
N ARG A 53 5.31 5.25 -4.13
CA ARG A 53 5.57 5.27 -5.57
C ARG A 53 4.80 6.36 -6.30
N ARG A 54 3.51 6.55 -5.97
CA ARG A 54 2.67 7.59 -6.56
C ARG A 54 3.25 8.97 -6.27
N TYR A 55 3.64 9.24 -5.04
CA TYR A 55 4.23 10.50 -4.64
C TYR A 55 5.62 10.72 -5.29
N MET A 56 6.50 9.73 -5.27
CA MET A 56 7.82 9.83 -5.91
C MET A 56 7.70 10.12 -7.42
N LYS A 57 6.75 9.48 -8.12
CA LYS A 57 6.45 9.79 -9.53
C LYS A 57 5.94 11.22 -9.72
N HIS A 58 5.08 11.68 -8.81
CA HIS A 58 4.54 13.05 -8.84
C HIS A 58 5.65 14.11 -8.74
N VAL A 59 6.58 13.94 -7.81
CA VAL A 59 7.71 14.88 -7.65
C VAL A 59 8.79 14.74 -8.74
N GLY A 60 8.60 13.85 -9.70
CA GLY A 60 9.38 13.78 -10.94
C GLY A 60 10.45 12.69 -10.97
N TYR A 61 10.47 11.74 -10.02
CA TYR A 61 11.35 10.58 -10.12
C TYR A 61 10.82 9.53 -11.09
N LYS A 62 11.72 8.93 -11.86
CA LYS A 62 11.45 7.69 -12.59
C LYS A 62 11.58 6.52 -11.59
N VAL A 63 10.44 5.97 -11.19
CA VAL A 63 10.40 4.88 -10.21
C VAL A 63 10.52 3.53 -10.91
N THR A 64 11.40 2.66 -10.42
CA THR A 64 11.45 1.23 -10.75
C THR A 64 11.15 0.45 -9.47
N TYR A 65 10.04 -0.27 -9.47
CA TYR A 65 9.55 -1.01 -8.31
C TYR A 65 9.52 -2.51 -8.57
N VAL A 66 10.25 -3.25 -7.77
CA VAL A 66 10.36 -4.72 -7.83
C VAL A 66 9.76 -5.32 -6.56
N GLN A 67 8.88 -6.29 -6.72
CA GLN A 67 8.25 -7.02 -5.63
C GLN A 67 8.19 -8.50 -5.97
N ASN A 68 8.84 -9.35 -5.17
CA ASN A 68 8.90 -10.78 -5.46
C ASN A 68 7.68 -11.55 -4.97
N PHE A 69 7.60 -12.82 -5.42
CA PHE A 69 6.82 -13.86 -4.77
C PHE A 69 7.76 -14.98 -4.31
N THR A 70 7.73 -15.30 -3.03
CA THR A 70 8.38 -16.51 -2.48
C THR A 70 7.48 -17.70 -2.78
N ASP A 71 7.49 -18.14 -4.03
CA ASP A 71 6.60 -19.19 -4.54
C ASP A 71 7.07 -20.63 -4.24
N VAL A 72 8.19 -20.77 -3.52
CA VAL A 72 8.73 -22.05 -3.00
C VAL A 72 9.13 -21.85 -1.54
N ASP A 73 8.38 -22.43 -0.61
CA ASP A 73 8.58 -22.29 0.84
C ASP A 73 7.96 -23.48 1.58
N ASP A 74 8.43 -23.75 2.81
CA ASP A 74 7.89 -24.82 3.67
C ASP A 74 6.36 -24.70 3.87
N LYS A 75 5.80 -23.48 3.96
CA LYS A 75 4.36 -23.27 4.13
C LYS A 75 3.57 -23.69 2.90
N ILE A 76 4.09 -23.40 1.70
CA ILE A 76 3.47 -23.82 0.42
C ILE A 76 3.51 -25.34 0.31
N ILE A 77 4.67 -25.95 0.59
CA ILE A 77 4.86 -27.42 0.55
C ILE A 77 3.89 -28.11 1.53
N ASN A 78 3.80 -27.62 2.75
CA ASN A 78 2.89 -28.18 3.75
C ASN A 78 1.42 -28.05 3.34
N THR A 79 1.01 -26.91 2.77
CA THR A 79 -0.36 -26.69 2.26
C THR A 79 -0.64 -27.65 1.09
N SER A 80 0.30 -27.78 0.15
CA SER A 80 0.16 -28.68 -1.01
C SER A 80 0.03 -30.15 -0.59
N ASN A 81 0.84 -30.59 0.37
CA ASN A 81 0.74 -31.93 0.93
C ASN A 81 -0.59 -32.18 1.65
N GLY A 82 -1.09 -31.19 2.38
CA GLY A 82 -2.39 -31.26 3.06
C GLY A 82 -3.58 -31.33 2.10
N GLU A 83 -3.49 -30.68 0.94
CA GLU A 83 -4.54 -30.65 -0.08
C GLU A 83 -4.36 -31.76 -1.15
N GLY A 84 -3.21 -32.41 -1.21
CA GLY A 84 -2.91 -33.44 -2.22
C GLY A 84 -2.75 -32.90 -3.65
N VAL A 85 -2.29 -31.64 -3.78
CA VAL A 85 -2.02 -30.98 -5.07
C VAL A 85 -0.54 -30.60 -5.16
N SER A 86 -0.06 -30.16 -6.34
CA SER A 86 1.32 -29.71 -6.49
C SER A 86 1.55 -28.34 -5.82
N TRP A 87 2.78 -28.08 -5.40
CA TRP A 87 3.16 -26.83 -4.75
C TRP A 87 2.93 -25.60 -5.64
N ASP A 88 3.18 -25.71 -6.94
CA ASP A 88 2.96 -24.65 -7.92
C ASP A 88 1.47 -24.33 -8.11
N THR A 89 0.59 -25.31 -7.96
CA THR A 89 -0.87 -25.10 -7.94
C THR A 89 -1.26 -24.22 -6.75
N ILE A 90 -0.70 -24.48 -5.57
CA ILE A 90 -0.94 -23.66 -4.38
C ILE A 90 -0.40 -22.24 -4.59
N ALA A 91 0.86 -22.13 -5.02
CA ALA A 91 1.50 -20.82 -5.24
C ALA A 91 0.71 -19.98 -6.24
N ASN A 92 0.34 -20.53 -7.40
CA ASN A 92 -0.41 -19.79 -8.42
C ASN A 92 -1.79 -19.36 -7.92
N ARG A 93 -2.54 -20.25 -7.26
CA ARG A 93 -3.85 -19.91 -6.67
C ARG A 93 -3.78 -18.69 -5.76
N TYR A 94 -2.79 -18.63 -4.88
CA TYR A 94 -2.70 -17.54 -3.92
C TYR A 94 -1.97 -16.30 -4.46
N ILE A 95 -1.19 -16.42 -5.54
CA ILE A 95 -0.73 -15.27 -6.34
C ILE A 95 -1.92 -14.62 -7.03
N ASP A 96 -2.84 -15.39 -7.62
CA ASP A 96 -4.04 -14.85 -8.24
C ASP A 96 -4.90 -14.13 -7.19
N SER A 97 -5.11 -14.75 -6.03
CA SER A 97 -5.83 -14.12 -4.92
C SER A 97 -5.13 -12.85 -4.39
N TYR A 98 -3.80 -12.81 -4.38
CA TYR A 98 -3.04 -11.60 -4.05
C TYR A 98 -3.37 -10.48 -5.03
N PHE A 99 -3.38 -10.77 -6.31
CA PHE A 99 -3.67 -9.79 -7.33
C PHE A 99 -5.11 -9.29 -7.28
N GLU A 100 -6.08 -10.18 -7.08
CA GLU A 100 -7.49 -9.80 -6.89
C GLU A 100 -7.65 -8.79 -5.75
N VAL A 101 -7.02 -9.04 -4.62
CA VAL A 101 -7.08 -8.16 -3.44
C VAL A 101 -6.36 -6.84 -3.70
N MET A 102 -5.17 -6.87 -4.30
CA MET A 102 -4.39 -5.64 -4.55
C MET A 102 -5.06 -4.75 -5.61
N ASP A 103 -5.64 -5.35 -6.65
CA ASP A 103 -6.40 -4.62 -7.67
C ASP A 103 -7.65 -3.97 -7.06
N ALA A 104 -8.38 -4.70 -6.20
CA ALA A 104 -9.53 -4.14 -5.48
C ALA A 104 -9.14 -2.94 -4.62
N LEU A 105 -7.98 -2.99 -3.94
CA LEU A 105 -7.45 -1.89 -3.15
C LEU A 105 -6.80 -0.76 -3.98
N GLY A 106 -6.85 -0.81 -5.31
CA GLY A 106 -6.26 0.19 -6.19
C GLY A 106 -4.72 0.27 -6.12
N VAL A 107 -4.05 -0.79 -5.68
CA VAL A 107 -2.58 -0.87 -5.65
C VAL A 107 -2.06 -1.06 -7.07
N GLN A 108 -1.25 -0.12 -7.55
CA GLN A 108 -0.64 -0.22 -8.88
C GLN A 108 0.27 -1.45 -8.97
N ARG A 109 0.25 -2.14 -10.11
CA ARG A 109 1.14 -3.27 -10.36
C ARG A 109 2.60 -2.85 -10.22
N ALA A 110 3.45 -3.75 -9.69
CA ALA A 110 4.90 -3.54 -9.72
C ALA A 110 5.40 -3.59 -11.18
N ASP A 111 6.53 -2.96 -11.42
CA ASP A 111 7.17 -3.03 -12.73
C ASP A 111 7.67 -4.46 -13.01
N ILE A 112 8.10 -5.17 -11.95
CA ILE A 112 8.61 -6.54 -12.05
C ILE A 112 8.14 -7.35 -10.82
N TYR A 113 7.61 -8.56 -11.09
CA TYR A 113 7.27 -9.55 -10.08
C TYR A 113 8.12 -10.83 -10.28
N PRO A 114 9.38 -10.86 -9.79
CA PRO A 114 10.19 -12.05 -9.87
C PRO A 114 9.66 -13.14 -8.95
N ARG A 115 9.76 -14.41 -9.39
CA ARG A 115 9.44 -15.60 -8.62
C ARG A 115 10.71 -16.38 -8.30
N VAL A 116 10.80 -16.95 -7.13
CA VAL A 116 11.94 -17.76 -6.70
C VAL A 116 12.18 -18.93 -7.66
N SER A 117 11.11 -19.66 -8.02
CA SER A 117 11.15 -20.82 -8.89
C SER A 117 11.76 -20.55 -10.28
N THR A 118 11.74 -19.30 -10.74
CA THR A 118 12.29 -18.88 -12.05
C THR A 118 13.64 -18.18 -11.95
N HIS A 119 14.22 -18.08 -10.74
CA HIS A 119 15.51 -17.40 -10.48
C HIS A 119 16.55 -18.31 -9.81
N ILE A 120 16.38 -19.62 -9.92
CA ILE A 120 17.25 -20.60 -9.27
C ILE A 120 18.71 -20.45 -9.73
N ASP A 121 18.94 -20.25 -11.02
CA ASP A 121 20.31 -20.09 -11.56
C ASP A 121 21.00 -18.83 -11.00
N ASP A 122 20.27 -17.73 -10.85
CA ASP A 122 20.78 -16.49 -10.28
C ASP A 122 21.13 -16.70 -8.78
N ILE A 123 20.29 -17.43 -8.06
CA ILE A 123 20.49 -17.75 -6.65
C ILE A 123 21.71 -18.66 -6.49
N ILE A 124 21.84 -19.72 -7.29
CA ILE A 124 23.00 -20.61 -7.26
C ILE A 124 24.29 -19.84 -7.55
N ALA A 125 24.27 -18.94 -8.54
CA ALA A 125 25.44 -18.11 -8.87
C ALA A 125 25.84 -17.19 -7.71
N MET A 126 24.89 -16.60 -7.00
CA MET A 126 25.17 -15.79 -5.83
C MET A 126 25.73 -16.62 -4.69
N ILE A 127 25.16 -17.79 -4.38
CA ILE A 127 25.64 -18.70 -3.35
C ILE A 127 27.08 -19.15 -3.66
N GLN A 128 27.36 -19.52 -4.93
CA GLN A 128 28.72 -19.92 -5.32
C GLN A 128 29.71 -18.77 -5.12
N THR A 129 29.31 -17.54 -5.45
CA THR A 129 30.17 -16.35 -5.21
C THR A 129 30.46 -16.17 -3.73
N LEU A 130 29.47 -16.38 -2.85
CA LEU A 130 29.66 -16.30 -1.40
C LEU A 130 30.57 -17.40 -0.87
N ILE A 131 30.50 -18.62 -1.42
CA ILE A 131 31.44 -19.71 -1.09
C ILE A 131 32.85 -19.34 -1.51
N ASP A 132 33.04 -18.91 -2.76
CA ASP A 132 34.34 -18.56 -3.32
C ASP A 132 35.02 -17.43 -2.56
N LYS A 133 34.23 -16.49 -2.01
CA LYS A 133 34.72 -15.39 -1.15
C LYS A 133 34.87 -15.77 0.33
N GLY A 134 34.49 -16.99 0.71
CA GLY A 134 34.64 -17.50 2.08
C GLY A 134 33.57 -17.06 3.07
N TYR A 135 32.45 -16.47 2.60
CA TYR A 135 31.28 -16.11 3.41
C TYR A 135 30.33 -17.29 3.64
N ALA A 136 30.40 -18.34 2.82
CA ALA A 136 29.53 -19.50 2.93
C ALA A 136 30.32 -20.81 2.90
N TYR A 137 29.68 -21.90 3.35
CA TYR A 137 30.27 -23.24 3.35
C TYR A 137 29.20 -24.31 3.12
N GLU A 138 29.60 -25.37 2.46
CA GLU A 138 28.79 -26.58 2.26
C GLU A 138 28.86 -27.51 3.48
N LEU A 139 27.71 -28.14 3.75
CA LEU A 139 27.58 -29.12 4.84
C LEU A 139 26.48 -30.15 4.48
N ASP A 140 26.92 -31.37 4.09
CA ASP A 140 26.01 -32.50 3.78
C ASP A 140 24.92 -32.18 2.72
N GLY A 141 25.23 -31.35 1.72
CA GLY A 141 24.33 -30.91 0.68
C GLY A 141 23.50 -29.66 1.00
N ASP A 142 23.56 -29.17 2.25
CA ASP A 142 23.14 -27.83 2.63
C ASP A 142 24.27 -26.82 2.39
N VAL A 143 23.92 -25.55 2.18
CA VAL A 143 24.91 -24.45 2.19
C VAL A 143 24.48 -23.41 3.24
N TYR A 144 25.41 -23.04 4.09
CA TYR A 144 25.18 -22.07 5.16
C TYR A 144 26.03 -20.81 4.97
N TYR A 145 25.46 -19.65 5.28
CA TYR A 145 26.20 -18.41 5.43
C TYR A 145 26.87 -18.38 6.80
N SER A 146 28.14 -17.98 6.86
CA SER A 146 28.94 -17.85 8.08
C SER A 146 28.83 -16.40 8.61
N VAL A 147 27.96 -16.16 9.57
CA VAL A 147 27.67 -14.80 10.07
C VAL A 147 28.90 -14.09 10.65
N GLU A 148 29.81 -14.82 11.28
CA GLU A 148 31.04 -14.28 11.85
C GLU A 148 32.02 -13.71 10.81
N LYS A 149 31.83 -14.04 9.51
CA LYS A 149 32.65 -13.53 8.42
C LYS A 149 32.25 -12.15 7.95
N PHE A 150 31.03 -11.70 8.29
CA PHE A 150 30.52 -10.41 7.89
C PHE A 150 30.61 -9.43 9.07
N GLU A 151 31.57 -8.50 9.00
CA GLU A 151 31.93 -7.57 10.08
C GLU A 151 30.72 -6.70 10.51
N HIS A 152 29.84 -6.34 9.57
CA HIS A 152 28.69 -5.46 9.78
C HIS A 152 27.40 -6.20 10.20
N TYR A 153 27.47 -7.50 10.54
CA TYR A 153 26.28 -8.27 10.91
C TYR A 153 25.65 -7.75 12.21
N GLY A 154 24.38 -7.37 12.14
CA GLY A 154 23.64 -6.80 13.26
C GLY A 154 23.45 -5.28 13.22
N GLU A 155 24.01 -4.58 12.22
CA GLU A 155 23.87 -3.11 12.11
C GLU A 155 22.43 -2.66 11.92
N LEU A 156 21.64 -3.32 11.06
CA LEU A 156 20.25 -2.96 10.80
C LEU A 156 19.38 -3.19 12.04
N SER A 157 19.51 -4.35 12.67
CA SER A 157 18.73 -4.72 13.84
C SER A 157 19.23 -4.03 15.12
N GLY A 158 20.48 -3.59 15.12
CA GLY A 158 21.18 -3.02 16.28
C GLY A 158 21.44 -4.06 17.36
N ARG A 159 21.64 -5.32 16.98
CA ARG A 159 21.92 -6.45 17.87
C ARG A 159 23.33 -6.97 17.65
N THR A 160 23.98 -7.36 18.72
CA THR A 160 25.24 -8.11 18.63
C THR A 160 24.95 -9.60 18.43
N LEU A 161 25.93 -10.35 17.91
CA LEU A 161 25.81 -11.82 17.77
C LEU A 161 25.56 -12.47 19.14
N ASP A 162 26.21 -12.02 20.20
CA ASP A 162 26.02 -12.53 21.57
C ASP A 162 24.58 -12.33 22.07
N ASP A 163 23.95 -11.17 21.77
CA ASP A 163 22.55 -10.91 22.12
C ASP A 163 21.59 -11.82 21.36
N MET A 164 21.92 -12.12 20.10
CA MET A 164 21.12 -12.98 19.24
C MET A 164 21.19 -14.43 19.71
N GLU A 165 22.37 -14.94 20.06
CA GLU A 165 22.58 -16.29 20.60
C GLU A 165 21.84 -16.48 21.93
N ALA A 166 21.91 -15.50 22.83
CA ALA A 166 21.23 -15.54 24.13
C ALA A 166 19.70 -15.53 23.98
N GLY A 167 19.15 -14.95 22.91
CA GLY A 167 17.73 -14.89 22.60
C GLY A 167 17.18 -16.02 21.71
N ALA A 168 18.07 -16.84 21.13
CA ALA A 168 17.67 -17.85 20.17
C ALA A 168 17.00 -19.07 20.85
N ARG A 169 15.68 -19.23 20.65
CA ARG A 169 14.94 -20.48 20.92
C ARG A 169 15.00 -21.44 19.75
N ILE A 170 16.16 -21.60 19.11
CA ILE A 170 16.33 -22.45 17.93
C ILE A 170 16.90 -23.79 18.38
N GLU A 171 16.35 -24.90 17.89
CA GLU A 171 17.05 -26.18 17.92
C GLU A 171 18.38 -25.98 17.17
N VAL A 172 19.45 -25.97 17.93
CA VAL A 172 20.80 -25.74 17.39
C VAL A 172 21.19 -26.99 16.62
N ASP A 173 21.28 -26.88 15.31
CA ASP A 173 21.93 -27.92 14.50
C ASP A 173 23.43 -27.92 14.85
N GLY A 174 23.83 -28.88 15.67
CA GLY A 174 25.21 -29.01 16.16
C GLY A 174 26.28 -29.22 15.08
N ARG A 175 25.87 -29.35 13.80
CA ARG A 175 26.77 -29.45 12.64
C ARG A 175 27.25 -28.07 12.17
N LYS A 176 26.50 -27.01 12.41
CA LYS A 176 26.85 -25.64 11.99
C LYS A 176 28.11 -25.14 12.72
N LYS A 177 28.88 -24.29 12.04
CA LYS A 177 30.07 -23.65 12.63
C LYS A 177 29.70 -22.65 13.73
N ASN A 178 28.61 -21.88 13.50
CA ASN A 178 28.00 -21.00 14.49
C ASN A 178 26.49 -21.24 14.51
N PRO A 179 25.81 -21.27 15.67
CA PRO A 179 24.37 -21.44 15.77
C PRO A 179 23.55 -20.45 14.94
N MET A 180 24.08 -19.24 14.75
CA MET A 180 23.43 -18.15 14.00
C MET A 180 23.63 -18.27 12.48
N ASP A 181 24.50 -19.18 11.99
CA ASP A 181 24.63 -19.42 10.55
C ASP A 181 23.30 -19.82 9.96
N PHE A 182 22.95 -19.24 8.81
CA PHE A 182 21.64 -19.44 8.20
C PHE A 182 21.75 -20.10 6.81
N ALA A 183 20.72 -20.87 6.45
CA ALA A 183 20.74 -21.63 5.23
C ALA A 183 20.60 -20.74 3.98
N LEU A 184 21.49 -20.91 3.03
CA LEU A 184 21.43 -20.36 1.67
C LEU A 184 20.83 -21.36 0.69
N TRP A 185 21.14 -22.66 0.88
CA TRP A 185 20.61 -23.78 0.12
C TRP A 185 20.27 -24.92 1.08
N LYS A 186 19.11 -25.54 0.88
CA LYS A 186 18.63 -26.66 1.69
C LYS A 186 18.57 -27.90 0.81
N ALA A 187 19.24 -28.98 1.21
CA ALA A 187 19.15 -30.27 0.56
C ALA A 187 17.69 -30.75 0.52
N ALA A 188 17.29 -31.33 -0.63
CA ALA A 188 15.92 -31.77 -0.84
C ALA A 188 15.58 -32.95 0.06
N LYS A 189 14.40 -32.92 0.67
CA LYS A 189 13.81 -34.06 1.35
C LYS A 189 12.90 -34.84 0.38
N PRO A 190 12.66 -36.13 0.63
CA PRO A 190 11.76 -36.91 -0.20
C PRO A 190 10.37 -36.25 -0.34
N GLY A 191 9.92 -36.05 -1.58
CA GLY A 191 8.63 -35.46 -1.90
C GLY A 191 8.59 -33.92 -1.93
N GLU A 192 9.69 -33.24 -1.62
CA GLU A 192 9.79 -31.79 -1.79
C GLU A 192 10.18 -31.40 -3.24
N PRO A 193 9.78 -30.22 -3.72
CA PRO A 193 10.32 -29.66 -4.96
C PRO A 193 11.83 -29.41 -4.79
N TYR A 194 12.58 -29.65 -5.88
CA TYR A 194 14.01 -29.43 -5.87
C TYR A 194 14.53 -29.00 -7.25
N TRP A 195 15.70 -28.40 -7.21
CA TRP A 195 16.49 -28.04 -8.38
C TRP A 195 17.92 -28.65 -8.24
N GLU A 196 18.53 -28.97 -9.36
CA GLU A 196 19.93 -29.40 -9.38
C GLU A 196 20.84 -28.21 -9.03
N SER A 197 21.89 -28.50 -8.25
CA SER A 197 22.91 -27.51 -7.89
C SER A 197 24.27 -28.18 -7.75
N PRO A 198 25.39 -27.44 -7.69
CA PRO A 198 26.72 -28.00 -7.41
C PRO A 198 26.80 -28.81 -6.10
N TRP A 199 25.90 -28.52 -5.15
CA TRP A 199 25.87 -29.14 -3.80
C TRP A 199 24.86 -30.30 -3.72
N GLY A 200 24.19 -30.62 -4.83
CA GLY A 200 23.14 -31.64 -4.92
C GLY A 200 21.74 -31.02 -5.12
N ASN A 201 20.76 -31.93 -5.17
CA ASN A 201 19.36 -31.53 -5.32
C ASN A 201 18.86 -30.80 -4.06
N GLY A 202 18.25 -29.65 -4.24
CA GLY A 202 17.78 -28.83 -3.12
C GLY A 202 16.94 -27.65 -3.53
N ARG A 203 16.75 -26.72 -2.62
CA ARG A 203 16.00 -25.50 -2.82
C ARG A 203 16.64 -24.32 -2.06
N PRO A 204 16.36 -23.05 -2.46
CA PRO A 204 16.90 -21.88 -1.80
C PRO A 204 16.51 -21.79 -0.33
N GLY A 205 17.39 -21.19 0.48
CA GLY A 205 17.02 -20.60 1.76
C GLY A 205 16.21 -19.34 1.56
N TRP A 206 15.39 -18.99 2.54
CA TRP A 206 14.43 -17.86 2.43
C TRP A 206 15.08 -16.49 2.19
N HIS A 207 16.28 -16.26 2.66
CA HIS A 207 16.92 -14.92 2.62
C HIS A 207 17.64 -14.64 1.30
N ILE A 208 18.23 -15.67 0.68
CA ILE A 208 19.03 -15.50 -0.54
C ILE A 208 18.20 -15.11 -1.76
N GLU A 209 16.91 -15.44 -1.73
CA GLU A 209 15.96 -15.16 -2.79
C GLU A 209 15.91 -13.69 -3.12
N CYS A 210 15.61 -12.85 -2.09
CA CYS A 210 15.49 -11.41 -2.25
C CYS A 210 16.81 -10.75 -2.62
N SER A 211 17.94 -11.21 -2.06
CA SER A 211 19.28 -10.69 -2.41
C SER A 211 19.61 -10.95 -3.88
N ALA A 212 19.37 -12.16 -4.39
CA ALA A 212 19.66 -12.49 -5.79
C ALA A 212 18.73 -11.73 -6.75
N MET A 213 17.42 -11.66 -6.44
CA MET A 213 16.45 -11.00 -7.29
C MET A 213 16.59 -9.47 -7.28
N SER A 214 16.85 -8.85 -6.11
CA SER A 214 17.07 -7.42 -6.03
C SER A 214 18.34 -7.00 -6.81
N GLN A 215 19.43 -7.72 -6.64
CA GLN A 215 20.67 -7.45 -7.37
C GLN A 215 20.51 -7.62 -8.88
N LYS A 216 19.76 -8.61 -9.34
CA LYS A 216 19.50 -8.85 -10.76
C LYS A 216 18.77 -7.68 -11.43
N TYR A 217 17.75 -7.14 -10.78
CA TYR A 217 16.89 -6.14 -11.39
C TYR A 217 17.26 -4.69 -11.06
N LEU A 218 17.88 -4.44 -9.91
CA LEU A 218 18.19 -3.08 -9.46
C LEU A 218 19.69 -2.78 -9.42
N GLY A 219 20.54 -3.81 -9.50
CA GLY A 219 22.00 -3.70 -9.43
C GLY A 219 22.54 -3.95 -8.02
N THR A 220 23.85 -3.79 -7.87
CA THR A 220 24.57 -4.07 -6.60
C THR A 220 24.37 -2.96 -5.55
N GLU A 221 23.89 -1.78 -5.98
CA GLU A 221 23.49 -0.67 -5.14
C GLU A 221 22.17 -0.11 -5.67
N PHE A 222 21.19 0.09 -4.76
CA PHE A 222 19.90 0.69 -5.09
C PHE A 222 19.35 1.51 -3.93
N ASP A 223 18.23 2.25 -4.17
CA ASP A 223 17.80 3.30 -3.26
C ASP A 223 17.05 2.76 -2.04
N PHE A 224 15.95 2.03 -2.26
CA PHE A 224 15.04 1.63 -1.19
C PHE A 224 14.85 0.14 -1.11
N HIS A 225 14.91 -0.38 0.11
CA HIS A 225 14.42 -1.72 0.43
C HIS A 225 13.45 -1.66 1.60
N GLY A 226 12.34 -2.41 1.49
CA GLY A 226 11.34 -2.34 2.53
C GLY A 226 10.48 -3.57 2.73
N GLY A 227 9.73 -3.51 3.83
CA GLY A 227 8.80 -4.56 4.25
C GLY A 227 8.23 -4.30 5.63
N GLY A 228 7.65 -5.32 6.26
CA GLY A 228 7.21 -5.26 7.65
C GLY A 228 8.36 -5.14 8.63
N SER A 229 8.12 -4.55 9.79
CA SER A 229 9.13 -4.45 10.85
C SER A 229 9.61 -5.80 11.41
N ASP A 230 8.86 -6.88 11.16
CA ASP A 230 9.27 -8.25 11.48
C ASP A 230 10.36 -8.80 10.55
N LEU A 231 10.54 -8.18 9.39
CA LEU A 231 11.60 -8.56 8.46
C LEU A 231 12.96 -7.93 8.81
N ILE A 232 13.01 -6.92 9.67
CA ILE A 232 14.28 -6.29 10.08
C ILE A 232 15.28 -7.37 10.52
N PHE A 233 14.80 -8.30 11.36
CA PHE A 233 15.59 -9.44 11.81
C PHE A 233 14.73 -10.70 11.86
N PRO A 234 15.21 -11.82 11.27
CA PRO A 234 16.54 -12.01 10.67
C PRO A 234 16.62 -11.69 9.17
N HIS A 235 15.48 -11.46 8.46
CA HIS A 235 15.42 -11.51 7.01
C HIS A 235 16.29 -10.43 6.32
N HIS A 236 16.03 -9.16 6.58
CA HIS A 236 16.76 -8.05 5.95
C HIS A 236 18.21 -7.97 6.44
N GLU A 237 18.48 -8.30 7.70
CA GLU A 237 19.85 -8.41 8.20
C GLU A 237 20.66 -9.45 7.39
N ASN A 238 20.05 -10.61 7.12
CA ASN A 238 20.68 -11.67 6.32
C ASN A 238 20.84 -11.27 4.86
N GLU A 239 19.87 -10.50 4.30
CA GLU A 239 19.98 -9.99 2.93
C GLU A 239 21.15 -8.99 2.78
N ILE A 240 21.39 -8.13 3.77
CA ILE A 240 22.55 -7.23 3.80
C ILE A 240 23.83 -8.05 3.73
N ALA A 241 23.99 -9.02 4.64
CA ALA A 241 25.16 -9.87 4.68
C ALA A 241 25.42 -10.57 3.34
N GLN A 242 24.37 -11.11 2.71
CA GLN A 242 24.43 -11.80 1.40
C GLN A 242 24.80 -10.83 0.28
N SER A 243 24.10 -9.71 0.16
CA SER A 243 24.27 -8.76 -0.93
C SER A 243 25.64 -8.07 -0.88
N GLU A 244 26.05 -7.62 0.29
CA GLU A 244 27.33 -6.94 0.49
C GLU A 244 28.51 -7.91 0.47
N GLY A 245 28.38 -9.10 1.07
CA GLY A 245 29.36 -10.17 0.95
C GLY A 245 29.58 -10.62 -0.50
N CYS A 246 28.49 -10.72 -1.27
CA CYS A 246 28.56 -11.11 -2.68
C CYS A 246 29.18 -10.01 -3.55
N SER A 247 28.68 -8.77 -3.46
CA SER A 247 29.12 -7.66 -4.32
C SER A 247 30.42 -7.00 -3.85
N GLY A 248 30.63 -6.90 -2.55
CA GLY A 248 31.67 -6.05 -1.92
C GLY A 248 31.27 -4.57 -1.89
N GLN A 249 30.03 -4.24 -2.29
CA GLN A 249 29.47 -2.89 -2.19
C GLN A 249 28.87 -2.68 -0.80
N HIS A 250 29.21 -1.58 -0.15
CA HIS A 250 28.65 -1.17 1.14
C HIS A 250 28.33 0.34 1.14
N PRO A 251 27.09 0.76 1.40
CA PRO A 251 25.91 -0.09 1.53
C PRO A 251 25.41 -0.62 0.17
N ALA A 252 24.81 -1.80 0.16
CA ALA A 252 24.09 -2.31 -1.01
C ALA A 252 22.72 -1.64 -1.17
N VAL A 253 22.10 -1.24 -0.07
CA VAL A 253 20.83 -0.52 -0.02
C VAL A 253 21.00 0.77 0.77
N ARG A 254 20.62 1.92 0.17
CA ARG A 254 20.80 3.22 0.83
C ARG A 254 19.79 3.46 1.94
N TYR A 255 18.51 3.12 1.73
CA TYR A 255 17.43 3.43 2.67
C TYR A 255 16.59 2.20 2.97
N TRP A 256 16.52 1.83 4.23
CA TRP A 256 15.71 0.73 4.73
C TRP A 256 14.43 1.27 5.38
N LEU A 257 13.27 0.97 4.80
CA LEU A 257 11.97 1.46 5.28
C LEU A 257 11.11 0.30 5.77
N HIS A 258 10.65 0.39 7.01
CA HIS A 258 9.83 -0.66 7.63
C HIS A 258 8.49 -0.11 8.12
N ASN A 259 7.42 -0.81 7.78
CA ASN A 259 6.09 -0.47 8.29
C ASN A 259 5.77 -1.20 9.59
N GLY A 260 5.01 -0.51 10.45
CA GLY A 260 4.53 -1.06 11.72
C GLY A 260 3.52 -2.18 11.51
N PHE A 261 3.29 -2.96 12.57
CA PHE A 261 2.32 -4.07 12.56
C PHE A 261 0.87 -3.60 12.55
N ILE A 262 -0.02 -4.49 12.09
CA ILE A 262 -1.44 -4.42 12.44
C ILE A 262 -1.60 -5.10 13.80
N THR A 263 -2.28 -4.42 14.72
CA THR A 263 -2.68 -4.94 16.02
C THR A 263 -4.20 -5.08 16.08
N ILE A 264 -4.69 -5.92 16.98
CA ILE A 264 -6.10 -6.10 17.28
C ILE A 264 -6.23 -6.05 18.79
N ASN A 265 -6.96 -5.06 19.31
CA ASN A 265 -7.02 -4.78 20.75
C ASN A 265 -5.62 -4.62 21.36
N SER A 266 -4.71 -3.93 20.65
CA SER A 266 -3.32 -3.71 21.03
C SER A 266 -2.43 -4.97 21.07
N GLU A 267 -2.93 -6.13 20.62
CA GLU A 267 -2.15 -7.36 20.48
C GLU A 267 -1.77 -7.58 19.00
N LYS A 268 -0.55 -8.09 18.75
CA LYS A 268 -0.12 -8.41 17.38
C LYS A 268 -1.06 -9.45 16.77
N MET A 269 -1.55 -9.19 15.56
CA MET A 269 -2.35 -10.14 14.80
C MET A 269 -1.54 -11.41 14.52
N SER A 270 -2.10 -12.59 14.84
CA SER A 270 -1.48 -13.87 14.56
C SER A 270 -2.51 -14.99 14.38
N LYS A 271 -2.16 -16.02 13.58
CA LYS A 271 -3.00 -17.21 13.39
C LYS A 271 -3.23 -17.98 14.70
N SER A 272 -2.23 -18.03 15.57
CA SER A 272 -2.31 -18.74 16.86
C SER A 272 -3.31 -18.12 17.83
N LEU A 273 -3.58 -16.81 17.70
CA LEU A 273 -4.55 -16.09 18.52
C LEU A 273 -5.95 -16.06 17.89
N ASN A 274 -6.12 -16.65 16.70
CA ASN A 274 -7.39 -16.63 15.94
C ASN A 274 -7.97 -15.22 15.72
N ASN A 275 -7.10 -14.20 15.69
CA ASN A 275 -7.41 -12.79 15.44
C ASN A 275 -6.93 -12.35 14.04
N PHE A 276 -7.18 -13.20 13.02
CA PHE A 276 -6.64 -13.08 11.68
C PHE A 276 -7.76 -12.74 10.70
N PHE A 277 -7.65 -11.57 10.04
CA PHE A 277 -8.67 -11.06 9.13
C PHE A 277 -8.18 -11.10 7.69
N LEU A 278 -8.88 -11.85 6.84
CA LEU A 278 -8.62 -11.86 5.40
C LEU A 278 -9.19 -10.59 4.76
N VAL A 279 -8.44 -10.02 3.84
CA VAL A 279 -8.90 -8.81 3.13
C VAL A 279 -10.19 -9.06 2.36
N LYS A 280 -10.32 -10.23 1.71
CA LYS A 280 -11.53 -10.58 0.96
C LYS A 280 -12.79 -10.56 1.84
N ASP A 281 -12.70 -11.02 3.09
CA ASP A 281 -13.83 -11.07 4.02
C ASP A 281 -14.21 -9.65 4.50
N ILE A 282 -13.23 -8.77 4.67
CA ILE A 282 -13.44 -7.34 4.97
C ILE A 282 -14.14 -6.65 3.79
N LEU A 283 -13.72 -6.94 2.55
CA LEU A 283 -14.28 -6.35 1.34
C LEU A 283 -15.73 -6.79 1.03
N GLU A 284 -16.24 -7.83 1.69
CA GLU A 284 -17.67 -8.18 1.64
C GLU A 284 -18.55 -7.18 2.41
N GLN A 285 -17.98 -6.43 3.36
CA GLN A 285 -18.71 -5.54 4.28
C GLN A 285 -18.35 -4.06 4.10
N TYR A 286 -17.14 -3.77 3.65
CA TYR A 286 -16.60 -2.42 3.54
C TYR A 286 -16.07 -2.14 2.14
N SER A 287 -16.16 -0.88 1.71
CA SER A 287 -15.59 -0.48 0.43
C SER A 287 -14.07 -0.63 0.40
N PRO A 288 -13.47 -0.94 -0.76
CA PRO A 288 -12.01 -0.99 -0.90
C PRO A 288 -11.32 0.32 -0.51
N ASP A 289 -11.92 1.45 -0.85
CA ASP A 289 -11.42 2.78 -0.49
C ASP A 289 -11.39 2.99 1.03
N ALA A 290 -12.42 2.50 1.77
CA ALA A 290 -12.46 2.59 3.23
C ALA A 290 -11.33 1.80 3.86
N LEU A 291 -11.09 0.58 3.39
CA LEU A 291 -9.98 -0.23 3.87
C LEU A 291 -8.62 0.41 3.52
N ARG A 292 -8.46 0.89 2.29
CA ARG A 292 -7.23 1.57 1.86
C ARG A 292 -6.97 2.82 2.70
N TYR A 293 -7.97 3.68 2.88
CA TYR A 293 -7.85 4.88 3.71
C TYR A 293 -7.52 4.52 5.17
N PHE A 294 -8.18 3.51 5.73
CA PHE A 294 -7.87 3.01 7.08
C PHE A 294 -6.40 2.61 7.21
N LEU A 295 -5.85 1.85 6.24
CA LEU A 295 -4.45 1.41 6.26
C LEU A 295 -3.45 2.57 6.21
N LEU A 296 -3.86 3.73 5.68
CA LEU A 296 -3.07 4.97 5.55
C LEU A 296 -3.36 6.01 6.65
N SER A 297 -4.33 5.73 7.55
CA SER A 297 -4.79 6.68 8.58
C SER A 297 -3.78 6.98 9.68
N THR A 298 -2.73 6.16 9.80
CA THR A 298 -1.61 6.38 10.70
C THR A 298 -0.31 6.41 9.91
N HIS A 299 0.71 7.04 10.46
CA HIS A 299 2.05 7.01 9.85
C HIS A 299 2.49 5.56 9.62
N TYR A 300 3.07 5.23 8.45
CA TYR A 300 3.37 3.85 8.07
C TYR A 300 4.25 3.10 9.09
N ARG A 301 5.17 3.78 9.78
CA ARG A 301 6.03 3.19 10.83
C ARG A 301 5.30 2.87 12.13
N SER A 302 4.16 3.48 12.38
CA SER A 302 3.40 3.28 13.61
C SER A 302 2.56 2.00 13.55
N PRO A 303 2.36 1.30 14.67
CA PRO A 303 1.34 0.25 14.72
C PRO A 303 -0.04 0.80 14.37
N LEU A 304 -0.86 -0.01 13.73
CA LEU A 304 -2.23 0.32 13.36
C LEU A 304 -3.17 -0.69 14.01
N ASP A 305 -4.03 -0.22 14.89
CA ASP A 305 -4.99 -1.06 15.58
C ASP A 305 -6.28 -1.20 14.76
N PHE A 306 -6.64 -2.43 14.43
CA PHE A 306 -7.79 -2.75 13.59
C PHE A 306 -9.02 -3.01 14.46
N SER A 307 -10.14 -2.38 14.10
CA SER A 307 -11.48 -2.72 14.58
C SER A 307 -12.53 -2.31 13.54
N ASP A 308 -13.73 -2.90 13.64
CA ASP A 308 -14.85 -2.56 12.74
C ASP A 308 -15.27 -1.10 12.92
N GLU A 309 -15.25 -0.57 14.16
CA GLU A 309 -15.59 0.84 14.43
C GLU A 309 -14.65 1.79 13.67
N ARG A 310 -13.35 1.46 13.59
CA ARG A 310 -12.38 2.29 12.85
C ARG A 310 -12.57 2.22 11.34
N LEU A 311 -13.01 1.07 10.81
CA LEU A 311 -13.38 0.97 9.40
C LEU A 311 -14.65 1.78 9.10
N GLU A 312 -15.65 1.76 9.98
CA GLU A 312 -16.83 2.61 9.84
C GLU A 312 -16.48 4.10 9.89
N GLU A 313 -15.57 4.51 10.77
CA GLU A 313 -15.05 5.88 10.83
C GLU A 313 -14.32 6.26 9.55
N ALA A 314 -13.53 5.34 8.97
CA ALA A 314 -12.85 5.53 7.69
C ALA A 314 -13.87 5.71 6.56
N ASN A 315 -14.93 4.91 6.51
CA ASN A 315 -15.99 5.02 5.51
C ASN A 315 -16.71 6.37 5.60
N LYS A 316 -17.12 6.80 6.80
CA LYS A 316 -17.72 8.12 7.03
C LYS A 316 -16.80 9.28 6.64
N SER A 317 -15.50 9.10 6.83
CA SER A 317 -14.50 10.10 6.45
C SER A 317 -14.43 10.23 4.92
N LEU A 318 -14.44 9.12 4.19
CA LEU A 318 -14.46 9.11 2.73
C LEU A 318 -15.74 9.72 2.15
N GLU A 319 -16.90 9.50 2.76
CA GLU A 319 -18.17 10.15 2.35
C GLU A 319 -18.04 11.68 2.34
N ARG A 320 -17.30 12.25 3.29
CA ARG A 320 -17.04 13.70 3.36
C ARG A 320 -16.16 14.18 2.20
N LEU A 321 -15.14 13.41 1.83
CA LEU A 321 -14.26 13.73 0.69
C LEU A 321 -15.00 13.55 -0.63
N SER A 322 -15.79 12.46 -0.79
CA SER A 322 -16.64 12.23 -1.96
C SER A 322 -17.64 13.38 -2.17
N THR A 323 -18.26 13.86 -1.09
CA THR A 323 -19.14 15.04 -1.15
C THR A 323 -18.43 16.28 -1.69
N ALA A 324 -17.17 16.49 -1.33
CA ALA A 324 -16.41 17.62 -1.86
C ALA A 324 -16.10 17.45 -3.36
N ILE A 325 -15.80 16.24 -3.79
CA ILE A 325 -15.63 15.92 -5.23
C ILE A 325 -16.92 16.21 -6.01
N GLU A 326 -18.05 15.70 -5.55
CA GLU A 326 -19.35 15.95 -6.18
C GLU A 326 -19.68 17.43 -6.26
N ASN A 327 -19.37 18.20 -5.20
CA ASN A 327 -19.57 19.63 -5.17
C ASN A 327 -18.67 20.35 -6.18
N LEU A 328 -17.42 19.94 -6.35
CA LEU A 328 -16.54 20.48 -7.40
C LEU A 328 -17.07 20.18 -8.80
N LEU A 329 -17.52 18.95 -9.05
CA LEU A 329 -18.10 18.55 -10.33
C LEU A 329 -19.41 19.30 -10.65
N TYR A 330 -20.17 19.68 -9.63
CA TYR A 330 -21.34 20.55 -9.79
C TYR A 330 -20.93 21.98 -10.11
N LEU A 331 -19.98 22.56 -9.37
CA LEU A 331 -19.50 23.93 -9.57
C LEU A 331 -18.93 24.16 -10.98
N GLU A 332 -18.33 23.15 -11.60
CA GLU A 332 -17.86 23.21 -12.99
C GLU A 332 -19.00 23.44 -14.01
N LYS A 333 -20.23 23.07 -13.66
CA LYS A 333 -21.41 23.21 -14.53
C LYS A 333 -22.18 24.50 -14.30
N CYS A 334 -21.82 25.28 -13.29
CA CYS A 334 -22.45 26.56 -12.98
C CYS A 334 -22.05 27.64 -14.01
N GLU A 335 -22.91 28.66 -14.16
CA GLU A 335 -22.64 29.78 -15.05
C GLU A 335 -21.39 30.58 -14.63
N PRO A 336 -20.58 31.05 -15.58
CA PRO A 336 -19.41 31.87 -15.28
C PRO A 336 -19.78 33.20 -14.61
N GLY A 337 -19.01 33.61 -13.62
CA GLY A 337 -19.26 34.83 -12.87
C GLY A 337 -18.08 35.38 -12.11
N SER A 338 -18.33 36.10 -11.03
CA SER A 338 -17.32 36.80 -10.23
C SER A 338 -16.24 35.87 -9.67
N CYS A 339 -15.00 36.36 -9.63
CA CYS A 339 -13.82 35.59 -9.21
C CYS A 339 -13.41 35.78 -7.73
N ASP A 340 -13.93 36.77 -7.01
CA ASP A 340 -13.37 37.17 -5.69
C ASP A 340 -13.44 36.05 -4.63
N GLU A 341 -14.60 35.42 -4.45
CA GLU A 341 -14.77 34.32 -3.47
C GLU A 341 -14.07 33.02 -3.96
N ALA A 342 -14.13 32.72 -5.24
CA ALA A 342 -13.43 31.57 -5.85
C ALA A 342 -11.92 31.74 -5.74
N GLN A 343 -11.41 32.98 -5.89
CA GLN A 343 -9.98 33.26 -5.73
C GLN A 343 -9.50 32.99 -4.30
N ARG A 344 -10.32 33.34 -3.28
CA ARG A 344 -10.01 32.99 -1.88
C ARG A 344 -10.01 31.49 -1.63
N LEU A 345 -10.93 30.75 -2.26
CA LEU A 345 -10.91 29.28 -2.21
C LEU A 345 -9.63 28.73 -2.85
N LEU A 346 -9.23 29.27 -3.99
CA LEU A 346 -8.00 28.87 -4.68
C LEU A 346 -6.74 29.14 -3.84
N GLU A 347 -6.68 30.31 -3.17
CA GLU A 347 -5.57 30.62 -2.26
C GLU A 347 -5.46 29.60 -1.11
N LYS A 348 -6.60 29.24 -0.51
CA LYS A 348 -6.66 28.18 0.52
C LYS A 348 -6.27 26.80 -0.07
N ALA A 349 -6.75 26.47 -1.27
CA ALA A 349 -6.41 25.19 -1.91
C ALA A 349 -4.90 25.07 -2.14
N LYS A 350 -4.23 26.13 -2.60
CA LYS A 350 -2.78 26.14 -2.74
C LYS A 350 -2.05 26.00 -1.39
N ALA A 351 -2.57 26.59 -0.33
CA ALA A 351 -1.99 26.41 1.00
C ALA A 351 -2.11 24.95 1.48
N TYR A 352 -3.26 24.31 1.28
CA TYR A 352 -3.43 22.89 1.59
C TYR A 352 -2.64 21.97 0.68
N GLU A 353 -2.41 22.33 -0.60
CA GLU A 353 -1.51 21.61 -1.50
C GLU A 353 -0.08 21.62 -0.93
N GLU A 354 0.41 22.78 -0.49
CA GLU A 354 1.74 22.90 0.12
C GLU A 354 1.86 22.08 1.41
N GLU A 355 0.85 22.17 2.30
CA GLU A 355 0.82 21.34 3.53
C GLU A 355 0.81 19.84 3.23
N PHE A 356 0.07 19.41 2.19
CA PHE A 356 0.04 18.02 1.75
C PHE A 356 1.40 17.58 1.25
N GLU A 357 2.03 18.36 0.40
CA GLU A 357 3.36 18.07 -0.14
C GLU A 357 4.43 18.09 0.96
N ASP A 358 4.35 19.01 1.93
CA ASP A 358 5.25 19.03 3.10
C ASP A 358 5.12 17.74 3.91
N ALA A 359 3.89 17.30 4.17
CA ALA A 359 3.63 16.06 4.89
C ALA A 359 4.16 14.83 4.14
N MET A 360 3.95 14.78 2.83
CA MET A 360 4.43 13.66 2.00
C MET A 360 5.94 13.67 1.81
N SER A 361 6.56 14.84 1.79
CA SER A 361 8.02 14.99 1.71
C SER A 361 8.73 14.66 3.01
N ASP A 362 8.03 14.70 4.14
CA ASP A 362 8.56 14.36 5.45
C ASP A 362 8.21 12.91 5.84
N ASP A 363 8.96 11.98 5.28
CA ASP A 363 8.85 10.55 5.59
C ASP A 363 7.48 9.95 5.21
N PHE A 364 6.92 10.43 4.09
CA PHE A 364 5.65 9.93 3.52
C PHE A 364 4.50 9.89 4.54
N ASN A 365 4.31 10.98 5.29
CA ASN A 365 3.34 11.07 6.38
C ASN A 365 1.91 11.20 5.85
N THR A 366 1.31 10.07 5.46
CA THR A 366 -0.06 10.01 4.93
C THR A 366 -1.11 10.50 5.92
N ALA A 367 -0.91 10.29 7.23
CA ALA A 367 -1.85 10.74 8.25
C ALA A 367 -1.96 12.27 8.29
N LEU A 368 -0.83 12.98 8.17
CA LEU A 368 -0.82 14.44 8.11
C LEU A 368 -1.31 14.93 6.74
N ALA A 369 -0.89 14.29 5.66
CA ALA A 369 -1.32 14.63 4.30
C ALA A 369 -2.85 14.53 4.14
N THR A 370 -3.47 13.46 4.65
CA THR A 370 -4.94 13.34 4.61
C THR A 370 -5.65 14.41 5.44
N SER A 371 -5.05 14.95 6.51
CA SER A 371 -5.60 16.08 7.25
C SER A 371 -5.76 17.32 6.36
N SER A 372 -4.78 17.63 5.51
CA SER A 372 -4.86 18.73 4.54
C SER A 372 -5.97 18.51 3.51
N MET A 373 -6.19 17.26 3.06
CA MET A 373 -7.33 16.91 2.19
C MET A 373 -8.67 17.23 2.85
N PHE A 374 -8.86 16.88 4.12
CA PHE A 374 -10.09 17.22 4.87
C PHE A 374 -10.24 18.72 5.08
N GLY A 375 -9.15 19.45 5.29
CA GLY A 375 -9.14 20.90 5.36
C GLY A 375 -9.68 21.52 4.07
N LEU A 376 -9.13 21.10 2.92
CA LEU A 376 -9.58 21.57 1.62
C LEU A 376 -11.03 21.14 1.31
N ALA A 377 -11.41 19.90 1.59
CA ALA A 377 -12.78 19.42 1.40
C ALA A 377 -13.81 20.28 2.18
N LYS A 378 -13.48 20.68 3.40
CA LYS A 378 -14.31 21.61 4.19
C LYS A 378 -14.48 22.95 3.48
N GLU A 379 -13.42 23.55 2.98
CA GLU A 379 -13.47 24.85 2.28
C GLU A 379 -14.28 24.76 0.98
N ILE A 380 -14.12 23.66 0.22
CA ILE A 380 -14.93 23.38 -0.96
C ILE A 380 -16.42 23.33 -0.61
N ASN A 381 -16.79 22.61 0.45
CA ASN A 381 -18.17 22.47 0.88
C ASN A 381 -18.77 23.82 1.35
N ILE A 382 -17.98 24.65 2.05
CA ILE A 382 -18.40 26.02 2.46
C ILE A 382 -18.63 26.88 1.22
N TYR A 383 -17.72 26.85 0.25
CA TYR A 383 -17.86 27.63 -0.98
C TYR A 383 -19.07 27.17 -1.80
N TYR A 384 -19.26 25.87 -1.94
CA TYR A 384 -20.43 25.29 -2.62
C TYR A 384 -21.73 25.79 -2.01
N GLN A 385 -21.88 25.77 -0.69
CA GLN A 385 -23.08 26.28 -0.01
C GLN A 385 -23.28 27.78 -0.23
N ALA A 386 -22.21 28.56 -0.24
CA ALA A 386 -22.28 29.98 -0.51
C ALA A 386 -22.75 30.28 -1.95
N VAL A 387 -22.30 29.57 -2.93
CA VAL A 387 -22.70 29.68 -4.34
C VAL A 387 -24.15 29.26 -4.53
N THR A 388 -24.56 28.09 -4.01
CA THR A 388 -25.89 27.52 -4.21
C THR A 388 -27.00 28.30 -3.43
N SER A 389 -26.63 29.07 -2.41
CA SER A 389 -27.57 29.97 -1.71
C SER A 389 -27.81 31.30 -2.43
N ARG A 390 -27.10 31.62 -3.51
CA ARG A 390 -27.16 32.85 -4.31
C ARG A 390 -27.52 32.51 -5.77
N GLU A 391 -27.07 33.33 -6.72
CA GLU A 391 -27.37 33.17 -8.16
C GLU A 391 -26.51 32.08 -8.88
N GLY A 392 -25.66 31.34 -8.17
CA GLY A 392 -24.99 30.17 -8.69
C GLY A 392 -23.91 30.39 -9.75
N VAL A 393 -23.28 31.59 -9.77
CA VAL A 393 -22.18 31.90 -10.72
C VAL A 393 -20.82 31.66 -10.08
N VAL A 394 -19.87 31.15 -10.84
CA VAL A 394 -18.53 30.78 -10.38
C VAL A 394 -17.41 31.26 -11.29
N CYS A 395 -16.21 31.44 -10.75
CA CYS A 395 -15.01 31.63 -11.57
C CYS A 395 -14.48 30.24 -12.00
N GLN A 396 -14.76 29.86 -13.24
CA GLN A 396 -14.44 28.53 -13.77
C GLN A 396 -12.96 28.20 -13.71
N GLU A 397 -12.06 29.19 -13.97
CA GLU A 397 -10.62 28.99 -13.90
C GLU A 397 -10.14 28.62 -12.48
N ALA A 398 -10.68 29.32 -11.48
CA ALA A 398 -10.33 29.04 -10.08
C ALA A 398 -10.86 27.65 -9.64
N ILE A 399 -12.08 27.28 -10.03
CA ILE A 399 -12.67 25.97 -9.70
C ILE A 399 -11.90 24.85 -10.40
N ALA A 400 -11.52 25.00 -11.67
CA ALA A 400 -10.72 24.01 -12.37
C ALA A 400 -9.37 23.76 -11.67
N GLU A 401 -8.72 24.80 -11.15
CA GLU A 401 -7.45 24.65 -10.44
C GLU A 401 -7.65 24.02 -9.04
N VAL A 402 -8.71 24.38 -8.29
CA VAL A 402 -9.07 23.72 -7.02
C VAL A 402 -9.34 22.24 -7.25
N LYS A 403 -10.05 21.90 -8.32
CA LYS A 403 -10.30 20.51 -8.74
C LYS A 403 -8.99 19.78 -9.03
N ARG A 404 -8.07 20.37 -9.81
CA ARG A 404 -6.76 19.81 -10.09
C ARG A 404 -6.01 19.46 -8.80
N ILE A 405 -5.97 20.43 -7.86
CA ILE A 405 -5.31 20.25 -6.56
C ILE A 405 -5.93 19.09 -5.76
N PHE A 406 -7.26 19.10 -5.62
CA PHE A 406 -7.94 18.09 -4.82
C PHE A 406 -7.82 16.68 -5.46
N LYS A 407 -7.90 16.63 -6.80
CA LYS A 407 -7.68 15.38 -7.55
C LYS A 407 -6.26 14.85 -7.37
N PHE A 408 -5.25 15.71 -7.47
CA PHE A 408 -3.87 15.34 -7.18
C PHE A 408 -3.71 14.68 -5.80
N MET A 409 -4.28 15.28 -4.75
CA MET A 409 -4.20 14.73 -3.40
C MET A 409 -4.86 13.34 -3.31
N THR A 410 -6.06 13.18 -3.89
CA THR A 410 -6.76 11.89 -3.90
C THR A 410 -6.04 10.84 -4.74
N ASP A 411 -5.44 11.22 -5.88
CA ASP A 411 -4.68 10.33 -6.75
C ASP A 411 -3.40 9.80 -6.07
N VAL A 412 -2.70 10.65 -5.30
CA VAL A 412 -1.51 10.23 -4.53
C VAL A 412 -1.89 9.24 -3.43
N ILE A 413 -2.93 9.51 -2.68
CA ILE A 413 -3.44 8.58 -1.65
C ILE A 413 -4.07 7.35 -2.30
N GLY A 414 -4.59 7.47 -3.51
CA GLY A 414 -5.18 6.40 -4.32
C GLY A 414 -6.58 6.03 -3.84
N VAL A 415 -7.41 7.00 -3.49
CA VAL A 415 -8.79 6.82 -3.05
C VAL A 415 -9.77 7.63 -3.89
N LEU A 416 -11.03 7.20 -3.95
CA LEU A 416 -12.13 7.94 -4.58
C LEU A 416 -11.94 8.16 -6.10
N GLU A 417 -11.23 7.28 -6.79
CA GLU A 417 -10.99 7.39 -8.25
C GLU A 417 -12.31 7.41 -9.02
N LYS A 418 -13.25 6.51 -8.67
CA LYS A 418 -14.57 6.43 -9.27
C LYS A 418 -15.44 7.67 -9.02
N ALA A 419 -15.25 8.35 -7.90
CA ALA A 419 -16.01 9.57 -7.61
C ALA A 419 -15.68 10.70 -8.61
N TRP A 420 -14.45 10.75 -9.14
CA TRP A 420 -14.05 11.71 -10.16
C TRP A 420 -14.61 11.42 -11.56
N GLU A 421 -14.96 10.17 -11.85
CA GLU A 421 -15.60 9.81 -13.11
C GLU A 421 -17.03 10.32 -13.20
N GLY A 422 -17.62 10.67 -12.04
CA GLY A 422 -19.03 11.04 -11.94
C GLY A 422 -19.94 9.86 -12.26
N ASN A 423 -21.21 10.13 -12.46
CA ASN A 423 -22.22 9.11 -12.77
C ASN A 423 -22.21 8.82 -14.30
N THR A 424 -21.14 8.15 -14.80
CA THR A 424 -20.92 7.89 -16.25
C THR A 424 -21.31 6.48 -16.71
N GLY A 425 -21.97 5.68 -15.86
CA GLY A 425 -22.42 4.33 -16.23
C GLY A 425 -23.36 4.34 -17.46
N ALA A 426 -23.43 3.26 -18.21
CA ALA A 426 -24.23 3.14 -19.43
C ALA A 426 -25.72 3.52 -19.26
N ASN A 427 -26.23 3.51 -18.04
CA ASN A 427 -27.60 3.91 -17.67
C ASN A 427 -27.64 5.25 -16.91
N ALA A 428 -26.52 5.98 -16.75
CA ALA A 428 -26.45 7.18 -15.93
C ALA A 428 -27.34 8.30 -16.45
N ALA A 429 -27.41 8.48 -17.78
CA ALA A 429 -28.26 9.48 -18.40
C ALA A 429 -29.75 9.17 -18.20
N GLU A 430 -30.15 7.92 -18.39
CA GLU A 430 -31.53 7.48 -18.15
C GLU A 430 -31.91 7.58 -16.66
N TYR A 431 -30.98 7.26 -15.78
CA TYR A 431 -31.19 7.36 -14.34
C TYR A 431 -31.28 8.83 -13.88
N GLU A 432 -30.45 9.70 -14.44
CA GLU A 432 -30.53 11.15 -14.20
C GLU A 432 -31.85 11.73 -14.71
N GLU A 433 -32.29 11.37 -15.91
CA GLU A 433 -33.59 11.79 -16.45
C GLU A 433 -34.76 11.31 -15.54
N LEU A 434 -34.73 10.08 -15.09
CA LEU A 434 -35.72 9.52 -14.17
C LEU A 434 -35.76 10.30 -12.86
N MET A 435 -34.59 10.56 -12.29
CA MET A 435 -34.48 11.34 -11.04
C MET A 435 -34.96 12.78 -11.21
N GLN A 436 -34.69 13.42 -12.34
CA GLN A 436 -35.22 14.76 -12.65
C GLN A 436 -36.75 14.76 -12.71
N VAL A 437 -37.36 13.72 -13.27
CA VAL A 437 -38.83 13.55 -13.25
C VAL A 437 -39.33 13.42 -11.80
N ILE A 438 -38.70 12.58 -10.97
CA ILE A 438 -39.11 12.38 -9.58
C ILE A 438 -38.97 13.69 -8.77
N LEU A 439 -37.87 14.41 -8.95
CA LEU A 439 -37.65 15.70 -8.28
C LEU A 439 -38.65 16.76 -8.72
N SER A 440 -39.03 16.80 -10.01
CA SER A 440 -40.06 17.72 -10.53
C SER A 440 -41.41 17.43 -9.92
N VAL A 441 -41.81 16.15 -9.81
CA VAL A 441 -43.04 15.72 -9.15
C VAL A 441 -43.05 16.12 -7.68
N ARG A 442 -41.93 15.89 -6.98
CA ARG A 442 -41.79 16.30 -5.56
C ARG A 442 -41.94 17.82 -5.41
N GLN A 443 -41.31 18.59 -6.30
CA GLN A 443 -41.42 20.04 -6.31
C GLN A 443 -42.88 20.49 -6.55
N ALA A 444 -43.59 19.93 -7.49
CA ALA A 444 -45.01 20.21 -7.75
C ALA A 444 -45.86 19.93 -6.49
N CYS A 445 -45.61 18.83 -5.79
CA CYS A 445 -46.29 18.52 -4.53
C CYS A 445 -46.04 19.62 -3.47
N ARG A 446 -44.82 20.14 -3.35
CA ARG A 446 -44.48 21.22 -2.41
C ARG A 446 -45.19 22.53 -2.77
N GLU A 447 -45.26 22.91 -4.04
CA GLU A 447 -45.94 24.09 -4.54
C GLU A 447 -47.46 24.02 -4.28
N GLN A 448 -48.03 22.81 -4.37
CA GLN A 448 -49.42 22.57 -4.03
C GLN A 448 -49.68 22.35 -2.53
N LYS A 449 -48.65 22.55 -1.68
CA LYS A 449 -48.68 22.31 -0.24
C LYS A 449 -49.04 20.90 0.21
N GLN A 450 -48.79 19.90 -0.67
CA GLN A 450 -48.97 18.50 -0.36
C GLN A 450 -47.71 17.91 0.32
N TRP A 451 -47.41 18.45 1.51
CA TRP A 451 -46.15 18.15 2.22
C TRP A 451 -45.96 16.68 2.52
N SER A 452 -47.02 15.96 2.89
CA SER A 452 -46.96 14.53 3.19
C SER A 452 -46.54 13.65 1.98
N LEU A 453 -46.89 14.05 0.75
CA LEU A 453 -46.48 13.35 -0.46
C LEU A 453 -45.02 13.67 -0.80
N ALA A 454 -44.58 14.93 -0.64
CA ALA A 454 -43.21 15.34 -0.87
C ALA A 454 -42.25 14.66 0.12
N ASP A 455 -42.66 14.49 1.37
CA ASP A 455 -41.91 13.76 2.39
C ASP A 455 -41.90 12.25 2.10
N CYS A 456 -43.02 11.67 1.68
CA CYS A 456 -43.09 10.26 1.28
C CYS A 456 -42.11 9.95 0.14
N ILE A 457 -42.00 10.80 -0.89
CA ILE A 457 -41.04 10.64 -1.99
C ILE A 457 -39.60 10.65 -1.42
N ARG A 458 -39.26 11.61 -0.57
CA ARG A 458 -37.94 11.69 0.05
C ARG A 458 -37.60 10.43 0.85
N ASP A 459 -38.54 10.00 1.71
CA ASP A 459 -38.33 8.88 2.61
C ASP A 459 -38.19 7.56 1.85
N ARG A 460 -38.99 7.35 0.79
CA ARG A 460 -38.89 6.17 -0.10
C ARG A 460 -37.57 6.14 -0.88
N LEU A 461 -37.07 7.29 -1.31
CA LEU A 461 -35.77 7.38 -1.95
C LEU A 461 -34.64 7.09 -0.95
N ALA A 462 -34.77 7.55 0.29
CA ALA A 462 -33.82 7.26 1.35
C ALA A 462 -33.73 5.76 1.69
N GLU A 463 -34.87 5.02 1.63
CA GLU A 463 -34.93 3.56 1.83
C GLU A 463 -34.09 2.79 0.81
N ILE A 464 -33.89 3.33 -0.39
CA ILE A 464 -33.08 2.74 -1.46
C ILE A 464 -31.71 3.42 -1.62
N GLY A 465 -31.27 4.15 -0.58
CA GLY A 465 -29.95 4.79 -0.56
C GLY A 465 -29.82 6.11 -1.33
N ILE A 466 -30.96 6.75 -1.73
CA ILE A 466 -30.93 8.02 -2.44
C ILE A 466 -31.34 9.15 -1.48
N THR A 467 -30.48 10.13 -1.28
CA THR A 467 -30.71 11.30 -0.46
C THR A 467 -31.05 12.51 -1.32
N ILE A 468 -32.06 13.32 -0.93
CA ILE A 468 -32.42 14.57 -1.59
C ILE A 468 -31.94 15.75 -0.74
N GLU A 469 -31.23 16.68 -1.36
CA GLU A 469 -30.81 17.97 -0.80
C GLU A 469 -31.56 19.10 -1.50
N ASP A 470 -32.33 19.90 -0.74
CA ASP A 470 -33.03 21.07 -1.24
C ASP A 470 -32.10 22.30 -1.25
N SER A 471 -32.03 23.03 -2.35
CA SER A 471 -31.31 24.30 -2.48
C SER A 471 -32.19 25.39 -3.08
N SER A 472 -31.72 26.65 -3.07
CA SER A 472 -32.41 27.76 -3.73
C SER A 472 -32.51 27.59 -5.26
N GLN A 473 -31.71 26.72 -5.86
CA GLN A 473 -31.71 26.41 -7.30
C GLN A 473 -32.49 25.14 -7.66
N GLY A 474 -33.11 24.49 -6.68
CA GLY A 474 -33.83 23.24 -6.87
C GLY A 474 -33.35 22.12 -5.96
N ALA A 475 -33.99 20.98 -6.06
CA ALA A 475 -33.60 19.77 -5.32
C ALA A 475 -32.51 19.01 -6.08
N ARG A 476 -31.51 18.53 -5.34
CA ARG A 476 -30.45 17.65 -5.82
C ARG A 476 -30.56 16.28 -5.15
N TRP A 477 -30.12 15.23 -5.82
CA TRP A 477 -30.10 13.88 -5.27
C TRP A 477 -28.68 13.32 -5.22
N LYS A 478 -28.46 12.40 -4.29
CA LYS A 478 -27.22 11.63 -4.14
C LYS A 478 -27.56 10.19 -3.88
N LYS A 479 -26.83 9.26 -4.52
CA LYS A 479 -26.92 7.84 -4.23
C LYS A 479 -25.77 7.46 -3.29
N ARG A 480 -26.10 6.87 -2.13
CA ARG A 480 -25.10 6.23 -1.28
C ARG A 480 -24.70 4.92 -1.95
N GLU A 481 -23.42 4.74 -2.20
CA GLU A 481 -22.88 3.41 -2.50
C GLU A 481 -22.89 2.62 -1.18
N VAL A 482 -23.62 1.50 -1.16
CA VAL A 482 -23.69 0.56 -0.03
C VAL A 482 -22.47 -0.35 -0.05
#